data_291e91182ee1f044630ce929bb166fb6
#
_entry.id   291e91182ee1f044630ce929bb166fb6
#
_cell.length_a   1.000
_cell.length_b   1.000
_cell.length_c   1.000
_cell.angle_alpha   90.00
_cell.angle_beta   90.00
_cell.angle_gamma   90.00
#
_symmetry.space_group_name_H-M   'P 1'
#
loop_
_entity.id
_entity.type
_entity.pdbx_description
1 polymer ?
#
loop_
_entity_poly.entity_id
_entity_poly.type
_entity_poly.pdbx_seq_one_letter_code
_entity_poly.pdbx_strand_id
1 'polypeptide(L)'
;MIVSEMLDVIDDNINVYVHDICTKRLITYYDGKNSIDVELLVYPVEHMYTNDSGNIVLEVMHDFVHYDELNAEAKLNCLTTYVYTICAYEHFDDLKSIKELEDCVREFWKVSEYTLDKNGNWYDEDFNRI
;
A
#
# COMPACT_ATOMS: atom_id res chain seq x y z
N MET A 1 -18.71 -7.85 -2.94
CA MET A 1 -18.26 -8.21 -4.29
C MET A 1 -16.74 -8.16 -4.34
N ILE A 2 -16.12 -9.14 -4.96
CA ILE A 2 -14.66 -9.22 -5.07
C ILE A 2 -14.19 -8.72 -6.45
N VAL A 3 -12.88 -8.46 -6.59
CA VAL A 3 -12.32 -7.89 -7.83
C VAL A 3 -12.67 -8.71 -9.07
N SER A 4 -12.55 -10.05 -9.02
CA SER A 4 -12.86 -10.91 -10.17
C SER A 4 -14.31 -10.78 -10.62
N GLU A 5 -15.25 -10.68 -9.69
CA GLU A 5 -16.68 -10.49 -10.02
C GLU A 5 -16.92 -9.13 -10.69
N MET A 6 -16.24 -8.09 -10.26
CA MET A 6 -16.33 -6.77 -10.89
C MET A 6 -15.78 -6.78 -12.31
N LEU A 7 -14.63 -7.44 -12.53
CA LEU A 7 -14.04 -7.54 -13.86
C LEU A 7 -14.93 -8.29 -14.86
N ASP A 8 -15.71 -9.28 -14.37
CA ASP A 8 -16.62 -10.06 -15.21
C ASP A 8 -17.79 -9.22 -15.76
N VAL A 9 -18.17 -8.14 -15.07
CA VAL A 9 -19.30 -7.30 -15.46
C VAL A 9 -18.90 -6.00 -16.13
N ILE A 10 -17.61 -5.66 -16.13
CA ILE A 10 -17.07 -4.45 -16.76
C ILE A 10 -16.70 -4.77 -18.21
N ASP A 11 -17.03 -3.86 -19.13
CA ASP A 11 -16.66 -4.00 -20.54
C ASP A 11 -15.13 -4.02 -20.70
N ASP A 12 -14.62 -4.94 -21.53
CA ASP A 12 -13.18 -5.08 -21.80
C ASP A 12 -12.53 -3.85 -22.42
N ASN A 13 -13.33 -2.94 -22.99
CA ASN A 13 -12.82 -1.67 -23.52
C ASN A 13 -12.56 -0.62 -22.46
N ILE A 14 -12.95 -0.88 -21.22
CA ILE A 14 -12.77 0.05 -20.10
C ILE A 14 -11.57 -0.41 -19.28
N ASN A 15 -10.63 0.51 -19.06
CA ASN A 15 -9.49 0.24 -18.19
C ASN A 15 -9.95 0.28 -16.73
N VAL A 16 -9.45 -0.66 -15.94
CA VAL A 16 -9.78 -0.77 -14.53
C VAL A 16 -8.49 -0.61 -13.72
N TYR A 17 -8.49 0.34 -12.80
CA TYR A 17 -7.38 0.55 -11.87
C TYR A 17 -7.78 0.03 -10.51
N VAL A 18 -6.88 -0.72 -9.86
CA VAL A 18 -7.08 -1.22 -8.51
C VAL A 18 -6.18 -0.42 -7.57
N HIS A 19 -6.80 0.31 -6.65
CA HIS A 19 -6.10 1.16 -5.69
C HIS A 19 -6.29 0.61 -4.27
N ASP A 20 -5.30 0.86 -3.43
CA ASP A 20 -5.46 0.66 -1.99
C ASP A 20 -6.33 1.78 -1.41
N ILE A 21 -7.37 1.40 -0.66
CA ILE A 21 -8.33 2.37 -0.12
C ILE A 21 -7.72 3.30 0.93
N CYS A 22 -6.74 2.84 1.69
CA CYS A 22 -6.12 3.63 2.74
C CYS A 22 -5.12 4.65 2.20
N THR A 23 -4.28 4.24 1.27
CA THR A 23 -3.21 5.08 0.72
C THR A 23 -3.57 5.76 -0.59
N LYS A 24 -4.65 5.31 -1.23
CA LYS A 24 -5.09 5.75 -2.57
C LYS A 24 -4.07 5.45 -3.66
N ARG A 25 -3.11 4.57 -3.40
CA ARG A 25 -2.07 4.22 -4.37
C ARG A 25 -2.52 3.13 -5.31
N LEU A 26 -2.04 3.21 -6.54
CA LEU A 26 -2.27 2.18 -7.56
C LEU A 26 -1.56 0.89 -7.17
N ILE A 27 -2.30 -0.21 -7.14
CA ILE A 27 -1.74 -1.55 -6.92
C ILE A 27 -1.51 -2.22 -8.28
N THR A 28 -2.51 -2.20 -9.14
CA THR A 28 -2.44 -2.78 -10.48
C THR A 28 -3.51 -2.18 -11.38
N TYR A 29 -3.45 -2.49 -12.67
CA TYR A 29 -4.49 -2.11 -13.61
C TYR A 29 -4.82 -3.27 -14.54
N TYR A 30 -6.01 -3.21 -15.12
CA TYR A 30 -6.49 -4.19 -16.10
C TYR A 30 -7.00 -3.45 -17.34
N ASP A 31 -6.47 -3.80 -18.49
CA ASP A 31 -6.81 -3.17 -19.78
C ASP A 31 -7.46 -4.15 -20.78
N GLY A 32 -7.92 -5.29 -20.31
CA GLY A 32 -8.49 -6.35 -21.13
C GLY A 32 -7.46 -7.31 -21.72
N LYS A 33 -6.17 -7.01 -21.57
CA LYS A 33 -5.07 -7.79 -22.17
C LYS A 33 -4.08 -8.36 -21.16
N ASN A 34 -3.84 -7.63 -20.06
CA ASN A 34 -2.95 -8.09 -19.00
C ASN A 34 -3.71 -8.95 -17.99
N SER A 35 -2.99 -9.80 -17.29
CA SER A 35 -3.57 -10.56 -16.17
C SER A 35 -3.28 -9.86 -14.86
N ILE A 36 -4.27 -9.87 -13.98
CA ILE A 36 -4.14 -9.40 -12.61
C ILE A 36 -3.67 -10.58 -11.74
N ASP A 37 -2.79 -10.32 -10.79
CA ASP A 37 -2.33 -11.30 -9.84
C ASP A 37 -3.53 -11.99 -9.16
N VAL A 38 -3.52 -13.32 -9.11
CA VAL A 38 -4.61 -14.12 -8.53
C VAL A 38 -4.93 -13.73 -7.09
N GLU A 39 -3.94 -13.28 -6.33
CA GLU A 39 -4.16 -12.83 -4.96
C GLU A 39 -5.09 -11.61 -4.88
N LEU A 40 -5.01 -10.72 -5.86
CA LEU A 40 -5.85 -9.52 -5.90
C LEU A 40 -7.27 -9.81 -6.37
N LEU A 41 -7.46 -10.86 -7.16
CA LEU A 41 -8.78 -11.20 -7.71
C LEU A 41 -9.81 -11.56 -6.64
N VAL A 42 -9.37 -12.03 -5.49
CA VAL A 42 -10.24 -12.44 -4.37
C VAL A 42 -10.46 -11.34 -3.34
N TYR A 43 -9.84 -10.19 -3.50
CA TYR A 43 -10.00 -9.08 -2.55
C TYR A 43 -11.41 -8.48 -2.68
N PRO A 44 -12.07 -8.19 -1.55
CA PRO A 44 -13.32 -7.45 -1.58
C PRO A 44 -13.12 -6.05 -2.11
N VAL A 45 -14.03 -5.59 -2.96
CA VAL A 45 -14.08 -4.21 -3.42
C VAL A 45 -14.84 -3.40 -2.38
N GLU A 46 -14.15 -2.45 -1.75
CA GLU A 46 -14.74 -1.60 -0.72
C GLU A 46 -15.42 -0.38 -1.33
N HIS A 47 -14.88 0.14 -2.43
CA HIS A 47 -15.40 1.32 -3.09
C HIS A 47 -15.08 1.27 -4.58
N MET A 48 -15.97 1.83 -5.39
CA MET A 48 -15.79 1.91 -6.84
C MET A 48 -16.23 3.28 -7.33
N TYR A 49 -15.47 3.87 -8.24
CA TYR A 49 -15.86 5.11 -8.90
C TYR A 49 -15.24 5.20 -10.30
N THR A 50 -15.74 6.14 -11.08
CA THR A 50 -15.21 6.45 -12.41
C THR A 50 -14.34 7.69 -12.30
N ASN A 51 -13.12 7.65 -12.84
CA ASN A 51 -12.23 8.81 -12.85
C ASN A 51 -12.56 9.75 -14.02
N ASP A 52 -11.88 10.88 -14.10
CA ASP A 52 -12.12 11.91 -15.11
C ASP A 52 -11.85 11.44 -16.53
N SER A 53 -11.05 10.41 -16.70
CA SER A 53 -10.73 9.80 -18.01
C SER A 53 -11.75 8.76 -18.46
N GLY A 54 -12.79 8.49 -17.67
CA GLY A 54 -13.81 7.49 -17.97
C GLY A 54 -13.41 6.07 -17.59
N ASN A 55 -12.30 5.89 -16.89
CA ASN A 55 -11.87 4.59 -16.41
C ASN A 55 -12.47 4.29 -15.04
N ILE A 56 -12.57 3.01 -14.70
CA ILE A 56 -13.10 2.57 -13.42
C ILE A 56 -11.96 2.36 -12.43
N VAL A 57 -12.16 2.86 -11.21
CA VAL A 57 -11.23 2.64 -10.09
C VAL A 57 -11.91 1.75 -9.05
N LEU A 58 -11.29 0.64 -8.73
CA LEU A 58 -11.70 -0.25 -7.65
C LEU A 58 -10.78 -0.02 -6.46
N GLU A 59 -11.35 0.33 -5.32
CA GLU A 59 -10.58 0.49 -4.09
C GLU A 59 -10.73 -0.74 -3.22
N VAL A 60 -9.60 -1.34 -2.84
CA VAL A 60 -9.55 -2.56 -2.04
C VAL A 60 -8.71 -2.33 -0.79
N MET A 61 -8.98 -3.12 0.25
CA MET A 61 -8.15 -3.14 1.45
C MET A 61 -7.00 -4.12 1.22
N HIS A 62 -5.83 -3.63 0.91
CA HIS A 62 -4.65 -4.45 0.57
C HIS A 62 -3.82 -4.81 1.82
N ASP A 63 -4.43 -4.87 2.99
CA ASP A 63 -3.78 -5.15 4.28
C ASP A 63 -2.69 -4.15 4.66
N PHE A 64 -2.66 -2.98 4.02
CA PHE A 64 -1.76 -1.90 4.40
C PHE A 64 -2.35 -1.14 5.58
N VAL A 65 -1.49 -0.82 6.53
CA VAL A 65 -1.87 -0.19 7.79
C VAL A 65 -0.96 0.99 8.10
N HIS A 66 -1.39 1.84 9.03
CA HIS A 66 -0.54 2.86 9.61
C HIS A 66 0.35 2.26 10.70
N TYR A 67 1.49 2.91 10.93
CA TYR A 67 2.42 2.48 11.98
C TYR A 67 1.72 2.27 13.34
N ASP A 68 0.83 3.17 13.72
CA ASP A 68 0.16 3.12 15.02
C ASP A 68 -0.80 1.93 15.19
N GLU A 69 -1.17 1.28 14.08
CA GLU A 69 -2.02 0.08 14.10
C GLU A 69 -1.22 -1.21 14.29
N LEU A 70 0.11 -1.13 14.24
CA LEU A 70 0.99 -2.29 14.38
C LEU A 70 1.07 -2.75 15.83
N ASN A 71 1.16 -4.06 16.05
CA ASN A 71 1.50 -4.61 17.36
C ASN A 71 3.00 -4.39 17.67
N ALA A 72 3.42 -4.71 18.88
CA ALA A 72 4.81 -4.46 19.34
C ALA A 72 5.87 -5.14 18.46
N GLU A 73 5.61 -6.39 18.06
CA GLU A 73 6.54 -7.16 17.22
C GLU A 73 6.65 -6.55 15.81
N ALA A 74 5.51 -6.19 15.23
CA ALA A 74 5.46 -5.53 13.93
C ALA A 74 6.12 -4.15 13.96
N LYS A 75 5.93 -3.38 15.03
CA LYS A 75 6.61 -2.10 15.22
C LYS A 75 8.11 -2.27 15.24
N LEU A 76 8.63 -3.28 15.94
CA LEU A 76 10.07 -3.56 15.98
C LEU A 76 10.61 -3.88 14.59
N ASN A 77 9.91 -4.72 13.83
CA ASN A 77 10.27 -5.03 12.45
C ASN A 77 10.29 -3.77 11.57
N CYS A 78 9.25 -2.96 11.67
CA CYS A 78 9.14 -1.70 10.94
C CYS A 78 10.30 -0.75 11.25
N LEU A 79 10.58 -0.52 12.52
CA LEU A 79 11.65 0.39 12.95
C LEU A 79 13.02 -0.11 12.53
N THR A 80 13.26 -1.41 12.64
CA THR A 80 14.54 -2.01 12.24
C THR A 80 14.81 -1.82 10.75
N THR A 81 13.84 -2.13 9.91
CA THR A 81 13.96 -1.95 8.46
C THR A 81 14.13 -0.48 8.09
N TYR A 82 13.38 0.41 8.75
CA TYR A 82 13.49 1.84 8.50
C TYR A 82 14.92 2.34 8.78
N VAL A 83 15.48 1.98 9.93
CA VAL A 83 16.82 2.43 10.32
C VAL A 83 17.90 1.86 9.41
N TYR A 84 17.86 0.56 9.13
CA TYR A 84 18.97 -0.12 8.45
C TYR A 84 18.88 -0.10 6.92
N THR A 85 17.69 0.06 6.36
CA THR A 85 17.49 -0.05 4.92
C THR A 85 17.01 1.25 4.30
N ILE A 86 16.00 1.89 4.89
CA ILE A 86 15.37 3.07 4.29
C ILE A 86 16.14 4.34 4.63
N CYS A 87 16.41 4.56 5.92
CA CYS A 87 17.09 5.75 6.43
C CYS A 87 18.61 5.71 6.22
N ALA A 88 19.18 4.51 6.03
CA ALA A 88 20.58 4.28 5.72
C ALA A 88 21.56 5.00 6.66
N TYR A 89 21.25 5.07 7.94
CA TYR A 89 22.05 5.71 8.99
C TYR A 89 22.18 7.24 8.93
N GLU A 90 21.65 7.91 7.91
CA GLU A 90 21.89 9.35 7.72
C GLU A 90 21.42 10.21 8.89
N HIS A 91 20.37 9.76 9.60
CA HIS A 91 19.78 10.51 10.71
C HIS A 91 19.82 9.76 12.04
N PHE A 92 20.48 8.61 12.07
CA PHE A 92 20.46 7.77 13.27
C PHE A 92 21.17 8.43 14.47
N ASP A 93 22.27 9.12 14.22
CA ASP A 93 23.04 9.80 15.25
C ASP A 93 22.31 11.02 15.84
N ASP A 94 21.33 11.57 15.11
CA ASP A 94 20.55 12.70 15.56
C ASP A 94 19.35 12.28 16.44
N LEU A 95 19.03 10.98 16.47
CA LEU A 95 17.87 10.48 17.21
C LEU A 95 18.25 10.18 18.66
N LYS A 96 17.55 10.81 19.59
CA LYS A 96 17.82 10.70 21.02
C LYS A 96 16.91 9.72 21.75
N SER A 97 15.83 9.24 21.11
CA SER A 97 14.86 8.36 21.75
C SER A 97 14.08 7.55 20.70
N ILE A 98 13.45 6.47 21.18
CA ILE A 98 12.53 5.66 20.35
C ILE A 98 11.35 6.50 19.87
N LYS A 99 10.88 7.43 20.70
CA LYS A 99 9.78 8.33 20.31
C LYS A 99 10.14 9.18 19.11
N GLU A 100 11.36 9.72 19.07
CA GLU A 100 11.83 10.48 17.91
C GLU A 100 11.88 9.62 16.65
N LEU A 101 12.34 8.36 16.78
CA LEU A 101 12.35 7.42 15.67
C LEU A 101 10.94 7.10 15.18
N GLU A 102 10.00 6.88 16.09
CA GLU A 102 8.61 6.64 15.75
C GLU A 102 7.98 7.84 15.03
N ASP A 103 8.28 9.06 15.48
CA ASP A 103 7.80 10.28 14.82
C ASP A 103 8.39 10.43 13.41
N CYS A 104 9.66 10.05 13.22
CA CYS A 104 10.28 10.02 11.90
C CYS A 104 9.60 9.01 10.96
N VAL A 105 9.26 7.84 11.47
CA VAL A 105 8.56 6.81 10.70
C VAL A 105 7.16 7.28 10.29
N ARG A 106 6.42 7.90 11.20
CA ARG A 106 5.10 8.44 10.91
C ARG A 106 5.16 9.51 9.83
N GLU A 107 6.11 10.43 9.95
CA GLU A 107 6.30 11.49 8.94
C GLU A 107 6.74 10.92 7.59
N PHE A 108 7.67 9.97 7.59
CA PHE A 108 8.10 9.31 6.37
C PHE A 108 6.94 8.59 5.67
N TRP A 109 6.11 7.86 6.42
CA TRP A 109 4.94 7.19 5.88
C TRP A 109 3.98 8.20 5.23
N LYS A 110 3.81 9.35 5.87
CA LYS A 110 2.90 10.41 5.41
C LYS A 110 3.37 11.10 4.13
N VAL A 111 4.66 11.39 4.01
CA VAL A 111 5.21 12.17 2.90
C VAL A 111 5.78 11.32 1.77
N SER A 112 6.12 10.07 2.03
CA SER A 112 6.63 9.14 1.02
C SER A 112 5.49 8.36 0.37
N GLU A 113 5.84 7.59 -0.66
CA GLU A 113 4.90 6.63 -1.25
C GLU A 113 5.08 5.21 -0.71
N TYR A 114 5.85 5.04 0.36
CA TYR A 114 6.04 3.76 1.01
C TYR A 114 4.85 3.43 1.90
N THR A 115 4.55 2.14 2.03
CA THR A 115 3.46 1.64 2.88
C THR A 115 3.92 0.50 3.77
N LEU A 116 3.08 0.13 4.74
CA LEU A 116 3.35 -0.92 5.71
C LEU A 116 2.24 -1.97 5.68
N ASP A 117 2.62 -3.24 5.84
CA ASP A 117 1.64 -4.28 6.12
C ASP A 117 1.48 -4.50 7.63
N LYS A 118 0.55 -5.34 8.04
CA LYS A 118 0.25 -5.64 9.44
C LYS A 118 1.40 -6.30 10.21
N ASN A 119 2.39 -6.84 9.49
CA ASN A 119 3.57 -7.45 10.09
C ASN A 119 4.74 -6.47 10.22
N GLY A 120 4.53 -5.22 9.83
CA GLY A 120 5.56 -4.18 9.87
C GLY A 120 6.55 -4.23 8.72
N ASN A 121 6.24 -4.95 7.65
CA ASN A 121 7.07 -4.96 6.45
C ASN A 121 6.81 -3.71 5.62
N TRP A 122 7.88 -3.08 5.16
CA TRP A 122 7.80 -1.94 4.28
C TRP A 122 7.72 -2.35 2.82
N TYR A 123 6.97 -1.58 2.04
CA TYR A 123 6.85 -1.70 0.59
C TYR A 123 7.16 -0.35 -0.03
N ASP A 124 7.93 -0.36 -1.12
CA ASP A 124 8.28 0.87 -1.83
C ASP A 124 7.12 1.39 -2.69
N GLU A 125 7.37 2.43 -3.46
CA GLU A 125 6.38 3.08 -4.33
C GLU A 125 5.85 2.16 -5.43
N ASP A 126 6.58 1.09 -5.79
CA ASP A 126 6.17 0.09 -6.77
C ASP A 126 5.58 -1.16 -6.11
N PHE A 127 5.30 -1.09 -4.80
CA PHE A 127 4.78 -2.19 -3.98
C PHE A 127 5.72 -3.39 -3.89
N ASN A 128 7.01 -3.17 -4.04
CA ASN A 128 8.03 -4.19 -3.80
C ASN A 128 8.40 -4.18 -2.32
N ARG A 129 8.45 -5.36 -1.73
CA ARG A 129 8.88 -5.50 -0.33
C ARG A 129 10.37 -5.19 -0.21
N ILE A 130 10.67 -4.38 0.78
CA ILE A 130 12.04 -3.99 1.12
C ILE A 130 12.71 -5.03 2.00
#